data_afdf103689accb6408ab4299731e68b2
#
_entry.id   afdf103689accb6408ab4299731e68b2
#
_cell.length_a   1.000
_cell.length_b   1.000
_cell.length_c   1.000
_cell.angle_alpha   90.00
_cell.angle_beta   90.00
_cell.angle_gamma   90.00
#
_symmetry.space_group_name_H-M   'P 1'
#
loop_
_entity.id
_entity.type
_entity.pdbx_description
1 polymer ?
#
loop_
_entity_poly.entity_id
_entity_poly.type
_entity_poly.pdbx_seq_one_letter_code
_entity_poly.pdbx_strand_id
1 'polypeptide(L)'
;MEDVNRRSALALGLTAAAATPLFAFATPASAAMYGKDEGKEYHPGVRVIMLGKRESMIPAYKFVQLSDTVFQPGSTWPDEAMPNDMVCTVIEGELEITQGKTTFTCKGGDVYACGKDTHEAATNKGTIPAVMRVIDLLPA
;
A
#
# COMPACT_ATOMS: atom_id res chain seq x y z
N MET A 1 -23.49 1.84 67.01
CA MET A 1 -23.17 1.51 65.63
C MET A 1 -24.21 2.18 64.77
N GLU A 2 -23.85 3.30 64.20
CA GLU A 2 -24.77 4.02 63.34
C GLU A 2 -24.65 3.46 61.91
N ASP A 3 -25.80 3.02 61.40
CA ASP A 3 -25.94 2.59 60.02
C ASP A 3 -25.75 3.77 59.09
N VAL A 4 -24.62 3.81 58.43
CA VAL A 4 -24.35 4.76 57.33
C VAL A 4 -25.23 4.37 56.16
N ASN A 5 -26.33 5.11 56.04
CA ASN A 5 -27.33 4.94 54.99
C ASN A 5 -26.69 5.18 53.61
N ARG A 6 -26.45 4.13 52.89
CA ARG A 6 -25.86 4.11 51.52
C ARG A 6 -26.66 4.90 50.47
N ARG A 7 -27.78 5.50 50.86
CA ARG A 7 -28.64 6.27 49.93
C ARG A 7 -28.26 7.76 49.87
N SER A 8 -27.43 8.26 50.78
CA SER A 8 -27.05 9.67 50.82
C SER A 8 -25.76 9.97 50.03
N ALA A 9 -25.04 8.97 49.53
CA ALA A 9 -23.79 9.17 48.78
C ALA A 9 -24.01 9.35 47.27
N LEU A 10 -25.25 9.26 46.78
CA LEU A 10 -25.54 9.35 45.35
C LEU A 10 -26.11 10.70 44.88
N ALA A 11 -26.19 11.69 45.77
CA ALA A 11 -26.81 12.98 45.44
C ALA A 11 -25.84 14.14 45.23
N LEU A 12 -24.53 13.94 45.30
CA LEU A 12 -23.52 14.99 45.17
C LEU A 12 -22.52 14.83 44.03
N GLY A 13 -22.88 14.08 43.00
CA GLY A 13 -21.96 13.75 41.90
C GLY A 13 -22.37 14.10 40.48
N LEU A 14 -23.30 15.01 40.27
CA LEU A 14 -23.83 15.21 38.89
C LEU A 14 -23.92 16.71 38.52
N THR A 15 -22.82 17.46 38.63
CA THR A 15 -22.64 18.73 37.89
C THR A 15 -21.17 18.92 37.56
N ALA A 16 -20.54 17.97 36.94
CA ALA A 16 -19.37 18.25 36.10
C ALA A 16 -19.85 18.05 34.65
N ALA A 17 -20.18 19.14 33.99
CA ALA A 17 -20.25 19.18 32.56
C ALA A 17 -18.85 18.82 32.06
N ALA A 18 -18.61 17.54 31.85
CA ALA A 18 -17.44 17.06 31.16
C ALA A 18 -17.55 17.54 29.72
N ALA A 19 -16.93 18.67 29.42
CA ALA A 19 -16.47 18.94 28.09
C ALA A 19 -15.49 17.81 27.75
N THR A 20 -16.00 16.75 27.15
CA THR A 20 -15.15 15.74 26.52
C THR A 20 -14.37 16.48 25.44
N PRO A 21 -13.03 16.60 25.55
CA PRO A 21 -12.26 17.01 24.41
C PRO A 21 -12.54 15.97 23.33
N LEU A 22 -13.13 16.38 22.22
CA LEU A 22 -13.08 15.64 20.99
C LEU A 22 -11.59 15.51 20.65
N PHE A 23 -10.97 14.45 21.17
CA PHE A 23 -9.75 13.96 20.56
C PHE A 23 -10.16 13.51 19.16
N ALA A 24 -10.06 14.42 18.20
CA ALA A 24 -9.90 14.03 16.83
C ALA A 24 -8.67 13.12 16.85
N PHE A 25 -8.88 11.82 16.81
CA PHE A 25 -7.85 10.89 16.43
C PHE A 25 -7.51 11.28 15.00
N ALA A 26 -6.54 12.20 14.86
CA ALA A 26 -5.86 12.35 13.61
C ALA A 26 -5.30 10.95 13.34
N THR A 27 -5.92 10.24 12.40
CA THR A 27 -5.28 9.08 11.80
C THR A 27 -3.88 9.56 11.46
N PRO A 28 -2.80 8.92 11.97
CA PRO A 28 -1.47 9.32 11.57
C PRO A 28 -1.48 9.30 10.05
N ALA A 29 -1.21 10.44 9.43
CA ALA A 29 -0.94 10.48 8.02
C ALA A 29 0.13 9.42 7.82
N SER A 30 -0.16 8.35 7.07
CA SER A 30 0.80 7.32 6.76
C SER A 30 2.01 8.06 6.20
N ALA A 31 3.12 8.06 6.94
CA ALA A 31 4.33 8.68 6.46
C ALA A 31 4.68 7.90 5.19
N ALA A 32 4.68 8.56 4.03
CA ALA A 32 4.97 7.92 2.78
C ALA A 32 6.30 7.15 2.95
N MET A 33 6.30 5.86 2.59
CA MET A 33 7.48 5.00 2.73
C MET A 33 8.69 5.56 2.00
N TYR A 34 8.46 6.29 0.91
CA TYR A 34 9.48 6.90 0.05
C TYR A 34 9.23 8.39 -0.13
N GLY A 35 10.33 9.15 -0.25
CA GLY A 35 10.26 10.55 -0.67
C GLY A 35 9.72 10.68 -2.10
N LYS A 36 9.09 11.81 -2.39
CA LYS A 36 8.42 12.04 -3.70
C LYS A 36 9.38 11.95 -4.91
N ASP A 37 10.68 12.20 -4.70
CA ASP A 37 11.71 12.20 -5.74
C ASP A 37 12.65 10.98 -5.64
N GLU A 38 12.36 10.04 -4.74
CA GLU A 38 13.15 8.83 -4.56
C GLU A 38 12.93 7.84 -5.71
N GLY A 39 13.98 7.18 -6.14
CA GLY A 39 13.95 6.23 -7.25
C GLY A 39 14.01 6.90 -8.63
N LYS A 40 13.93 6.08 -9.68
CA LYS A 40 13.92 6.53 -11.07
C LYS A 40 12.48 6.65 -11.57
N GLU A 41 12.15 7.81 -12.13
CA GLU A 41 10.85 8.02 -12.77
C GLU A 41 10.82 7.36 -14.16
N TYR A 42 9.81 6.52 -14.38
CA TYR A 42 9.55 5.84 -15.65
C TYR A 42 8.38 6.46 -16.41
N HIS A 43 7.34 6.85 -15.68
CA HIS A 43 6.17 7.55 -16.19
C HIS A 43 5.85 8.72 -15.25
N PRO A 44 5.15 9.76 -15.68
CA PRO A 44 4.81 10.89 -14.81
C PRO A 44 4.16 10.44 -13.49
N GLY A 45 4.82 10.71 -12.36
CA GLY A 45 4.36 10.33 -11.04
C GLY A 45 4.56 8.85 -10.68
N VAL A 46 5.22 8.06 -11.53
CA VAL A 46 5.53 6.64 -11.26
C VAL A 46 7.05 6.45 -11.19
N ARG A 47 7.53 6.04 -10.03
CA ARG A 47 8.96 5.84 -9.76
C ARG A 47 9.25 4.42 -9.31
N VAL A 48 10.38 3.90 -9.73
CA VAL A 48 10.86 2.57 -9.34
C VAL A 48 12.10 2.69 -8.47
N ILE A 49 12.08 2.04 -7.32
CA ILE A 49 13.19 1.92 -6.39
C ILE A 49 13.71 0.48 -6.43
N MET A 50 14.94 0.29 -6.87
CA MET A 50 15.59 -1.02 -6.88
C MET A 50 16.04 -1.39 -5.47
N LEU A 51 15.60 -2.55 -4.95
CA LEU A 51 15.90 -3.01 -3.59
C LEU A 51 16.97 -4.09 -3.58
N GLY A 52 17.02 -4.96 -4.60
CA GLY A 52 18.01 -6.01 -4.66
C GLY A 52 17.84 -6.95 -5.84
N LYS A 53 18.91 -7.71 -6.10
CA LYS A 53 18.95 -8.76 -7.12
C LYS A 53 19.85 -9.88 -6.65
N ARG A 54 19.41 -11.12 -6.84
CA ARG A 54 20.19 -12.33 -6.51
C ARG A 54 20.04 -13.40 -7.57
N GLU A 55 21.01 -14.29 -7.64
CA GLU A 55 20.87 -15.54 -8.38
C GLU A 55 19.70 -16.36 -7.83
N SER A 56 18.96 -16.97 -8.74
CA SER A 56 17.79 -17.78 -8.42
C SER A 56 18.18 -19.25 -8.23
N MET A 57 17.53 -19.90 -7.26
CA MET A 57 17.56 -21.35 -7.11
C MET A 57 16.45 -22.03 -7.91
N ILE A 58 15.57 -21.26 -8.55
CA ILE A 58 14.50 -21.78 -9.41
C ILE A 58 15.09 -22.01 -10.81
N PRO A 59 15.11 -23.25 -11.33
CA PRO A 59 15.84 -23.57 -12.55
C PRO A 59 15.44 -22.76 -13.80
N ALA A 60 14.18 -22.31 -13.86
CA ALA A 60 13.66 -21.54 -15.00
C ALA A 60 14.18 -20.07 -15.05
N TYR A 61 14.77 -19.59 -13.97
CA TYR A 61 15.16 -18.19 -13.85
C TYR A 61 16.60 -18.08 -13.36
N LYS A 62 17.35 -17.14 -13.93
CA LYS A 62 18.73 -16.88 -13.54
C LYS A 62 18.83 -15.96 -12.33
N PHE A 63 17.95 -14.97 -12.24
CA PHE A 63 17.93 -14.01 -11.15
C PHE A 63 16.52 -13.76 -10.64
N VAL A 64 16.43 -13.41 -9.37
CA VAL A 64 15.26 -12.77 -8.74
C VAL A 64 15.63 -11.34 -8.41
N GLN A 65 14.79 -10.40 -8.80
CA GLN A 65 14.99 -8.97 -8.58
C GLN A 65 13.82 -8.39 -7.82
N LEU A 66 14.10 -7.59 -6.79
CA LEU A 66 13.12 -6.93 -5.96
C LEU A 66 13.15 -5.43 -6.20
N SER A 67 11.98 -4.84 -6.43
CA SER A 67 11.79 -3.40 -6.53
C SER A 67 10.48 -2.96 -5.90
N ASP A 68 10.40 -1.68 -5.56
CA ASP A 68 9.16 -1.02 -5.20
C ASP A 68 8.81 0.03 -6.27
N THR A 69 7.58 0.00 -6.74
CA THR A 69 7.05 1.00 -7.67
C THR A 69 6.09 1.90 -6.93
N VAL A 70 6.40 3.19 -6.88
CA VAL A 70 5.62 4.22 -6.19
C VAL A 70 4.76 4.96 -7.21
N PHE A 71 3.46 5.00 -6.95
CA PHE A 71 2.47 5.70 -7.76
C PHE A 71 1.93 6.89 -6.99
N GLN A 72 2.17 8.10 -7.48
CA GLN A 72 1.54 9.29 -6.94
C GLN A 72 0.03 9.27 -7.22
N PRO A 73 -0.81 9.98 -6.44
CA PRO A 73 -2.23 10.10 -6.73
C PRO A 73 -2.50 10.51 -8.18
N GLY A 74 -3.34 9.75 -8.88
CA GLY A 74 -3.70 9.99 -10.28
C GLY A 74 -2.68 9.51 -11.31
N SER A 75 -1.54 8.95 -10.91
CA SER A 75 -0.53 8.45 -11.83
C SER A 75 -0.87 7.06 -12.38
N THR A 76 -0.34 6.76 -13.55
CA THR A 76 -0.59 5.51 -14.26
C THR A 76 0.70 4.97 -14.86
N TRP A 77 0.93 3.67 -14.65
CA TRP A 77 1.76 2.87 -15.54
C TRP A 77 0.89 2.47 -16.73
N PRO A 78 1.20 2.93 -17.94
CA PRO A 78 0.34 2.65 -19.11
C PRO A 78 0.33 1.18 -19.48
N ASP A 79 -0.61 0.79 -20.33
CA ASP A 79 -0.72 -0.57 -20.84
C ASP A 79 0.51 -0.94 -21.69
N GLU A 80 1.35 -1.81 -21.14
CA GLU A 80 2.58 -2.29 -21.76
C GLU A 80 2.73 -3.80 -21.57
N ALA A 81 3.39 -4.45 -22.53
CA ALA A 81 3.75 -5.86 -22.40
C ALA A 81 4.84 -6.02 -21.32
N MET A 82 4.59 -6.85 -20.32
CA MET A 82 5.55 -7.09 -19.24
C MET A 82 6.78 -7.84 -19.76
N PRO A 83 7.99 -7.37 -19.43
CA PRO A 83 9.23 -7.95 -19.94
C PRO A 83 9.60 -9.29 -19.30
N ASN A 84 9.07 -9.59 -18.12
CA ASN A 84 9.40 -10.77 -17.31
C ASN A 84 8.16 -11.34 -16.65
N ASP A 85 8.26 -12.60 -16.21
CA ASP A 85 7.34 -13.12 -15.21
C ASP A 85 7.59 -12.38 -13.88
N MET A 86 6.52 -12.03 -13.18
CA MET A 86 6.62 -11.29 -11.92
C MET A 86 5.51 -11.64 -10.95
N VAL A 87 5.82 -11.46 -9.67
CA VAL A 87 4.86 -11.49 -8.57
C VAL A 87 4.78 -10.10 -7.96
N CYS A 88 3.58 -9.58 -7.82
CA CYS A 88 3.32 -8.24 -7.33
C CYS A 88 2.46 -8.27 -6.08
N THR A 89 2.73 -7.37 -5.14
CA THR A 89 1.91 -7.14 -3.95
C THR A 89 1.84 -5.64 -3.67
N VAL A 90 0.66 -5.15 -3.30
CA VAL A 90 0.51 -3.77 -2.84
C VAL A 90 0.85 -3.73 -1.35
N ILE A 91 1.76 -2.86 -0.95
CA ILE A 91 2.21 -2.70 0.45
C ILE A 91 1.72 -1.40 1.08
N GLU A 92 1.34 -0.41 0.27
CA GLU A 92 0.76 0.87 0.72
C GLU A 92 -0.25 1.36 -0.32
N GLY A 93 -1.38 1.89 0.15
CA GLY A 93 -2.44 2.41 -0.71
C GLY A 93 -3.20 1.31 -1.46
N GLU A 94 -3.76 1.68 -2.60
CA GLU A 94 -4.42 0.73 -3.51
C GLU A 94 -4.20 1.11 -4.97
N LEU A 95 -4.22 0.14 -5.85
CA LEU A 95 -4.04 0.28 -7.29
C LEU A 95 -5.16 -0.44 -8.03
N GLU A 96 -5.66 0.20 -9.07
CA GLU A 96 -6.44 -0.50 -10.09
C GLU A 96 -5.48 -1.12 -11.10
N ILE A 97 -5.59 -2.43 -11.28
CA ILE A 97 -4.75 -3.21 -12.19
C ILE A 97 -5.62 -3.70 -13.34
N THR A 98 -5.15 -3.54 -14.56
CA THR A 98 -5.78 -4.11 -15.75
C THR A 98 -4.81 -5.06 -16.43
N GLN A 99 -5.17 -6.32 -16.54
CA GLN A 99 -4.43 -7.36 -17.25
C GLN A 99 -5.28 -7.84 -18.43
N GLY A 100 -4.90 -7.46 -19.63
CA GLY A 100 -5.69 -7.75 -20.84
C GLY A 100 -7.10 -7.18 -20.74
N LYS A 101 -8.11 -8.06 -20.59
CA LYS A 101 -9.53 -7.67 -20.46
C LYS A 101 -10.04 -7.65 -19.04
N THR A 102 -9.21 -7.98 -18.05
CA THR A 102 -9.61 -8.10 -16.66
C THR A 102 -9.09 -6.91 -15.87
N THR A 103 -9.97 -6.24 -15.13
CA THR A 103 -9.62 -5.14 -14.23
C THR A 103 -10.01 -5.53 -12.81
N PHE A 104 -9.11 -5.28 -11.85
CA PHE A 104 -9.33 -5.54 -10.43
C PHE A 104 -8.59 -4.50 -9.59
N THR A 105 -8.99 -4.37 -8.32
CA THR A 105 -8.31 -3.50 -7.35
C THR A 105 -7.42 -4.34 -6.45
N CYS A 106 -6.17 -3.94 -6.31
CA CYS A 106 -5.21 -4.47 -5.35
C CYS A 106 -4.95 -3.45 -4.24
N LYS A 107 -4.97 -3.90 -3.01
CA LYS A 107 -4.70 -3.11 -1.80
C LYS A 107 -3.74 -3.84 -0.87
N GLY A 108 -3.33 -3.19 0.21
CA GLY A 108 -2.34 -3.74 1.13
C GLY A 108 -2.64 -5.19 1.55
N GLY A 109 -1.68 -6.07 1.29
CA GLY A 109 -1.76 -7.52 1.53
C GLY A 109 -2.24 -8.36 0.35
N ASP A 110 -2.80 -7.76 -0.71
CA ASP A 110 -3.16 -8.50 -1.91
C ASP A 110 -1.92 -8.84 -2.73
N VAL A 111 -1.96 -10.00 -3.38
CA VAL A 111 -0.90 -10.50 -4.25
C VAL A 111 -1.49 -10.96 -5.57
N TYR A 112 -0.77 -10.69 -6.64
CA TYR A 112 -1.10 -11.21 -7.98
C TYR A 112 0.18 -11.51 -8.76
N ALA A 113 0.05 -12.16 -9.90
CA ALA A 113 1.17 -12.46 -10.79
C ALA A 113 0.89 -11.95 -12.20
N CYS A 114 1.94 -11.59 -12.90
CA CYS A 114 1.90 -11.23 -14.31
C CYS A 114 2.95 -12.05 -15.06
N GLY A 115 2.54 -12.72 -16.12
CA GLY A 115 3.47 -13.45 -16.98
C GLY A 115 4.14 -12.52 -17.98
N LYS A 116 5.34 -12.91 -18.43
CA LYS A 116 6.01 -12.27 -19.55
C LYS A 116 5.06 -12.11 -20.74
N ASP A 117 5.17 -11.00 -21.45
CA ASP A 117 4.35 -10.61 -22.61
C ASP A 117 2.85 -10.37 -22.30
N THR A 118 2.40 -10.50 -21.05
CA THR A 118 1.08 -10.04 -20.64
C THR A 118 1.04 -8.51 -20.64
N HIS A 119 0.02 -7.96 -21.27
CA HIS A 119 -0.26 -6.52 -21.20
C HIS A 119 -0.86 -6.15 -19.86
N GLU A 120 -0.25 -5.20 -19.18
CA GLU A 120 -0.70 -4.72 -17.88
C GLU A 120 -0.64 -3.20 -17.81
N ALA A 121 -1.65 -2.61 -17.17
CA ALA A 121 -1.69 -1.23 -16.73
C ALA A 121 -1.97 -1.18 -15.23
N ALA A 122 -1.43 -0.17 -14.54
CA ALA A 122 -1.70 0.07 -13.12
C ALA A 122 -1.96 1.55 -12.88
N THR A 123 -3.02 1.89 -12.14
CA THR A 123 -3.41 3.28 -11.88
C THR A 123 -3.69 3.49 -10.40
N ASN A 124 -3.12 4.54 -9.82
CA ASN A 124 -3.50 5.02 -8.50
C ASN A 124 -4.68 5.99 -8.63
N LYS A 125 -5.89 5.52 -8.35
CA LYS A 125 -7.11 6.34 -8.33
C LYS A 125 -7.39 6.96 -6.95
N GLY A 126 -6.55 6.67 -5.95
CA GLY A 126 -6.67 7.16 -4.60
C GLY A 126 -6.11 8.58 -4.42
N THR A 127 -6.11 9.04 -3.18
CA THR A 127 -5.66 10.38 -2.78
C THR A 127 -4.33 10.36 -2.02
N ILE A 128 -3.78 9.19 -1.78
CA ILE A 128 -2.47 8.97 -1.16
C ILE A 128 -1.56 8.20 -2.13
N PRO A 129 -0.23 8.29 -2.00
CA PRO A 129 0.67 7.45 -2.75
C PRO A 129 0.37 5.97 -2.55
N ALA A 130 0.53 5.17 -3.59
CA ALA A 130 0.46 3.72 -3.51
C ALA A 130 1.85 3.12 -3.82
N VAL A 131 2.18 2.04 -3.13
CA VAL A 131 3.45 1.32 -3.33
C VAL A 131 3.17 -0.12 -3.67
N MET A 132 3.64 -0.54 -4.83
CA MET A 132 3.60 -1.91 -5.29
C MET A 132 5.00 -2.50 -5.23
N ARG A 133 5.16 -3.60 -4.50
CA ARG A 133 6.37 -4.40 -4.50
C ARG A 133 6.33 -5.41 -5.62
N VAL A 134 7.37 -5.42 -6.42
CA VAL A 134 7.51 -6.29 -7.59
C VAL A 134 8.69 -7.24 -7.38
N ILE A 135 8.44 -8.52 -7.59
CA ILE A 135 9.46 -9.57 -7.66
C ILE A 135 9.53 -10.01 -9.11
N ASP A 136 10.53 -9.53 -9.83
CA ASP A 136 10.83 -9.98 -11.20
C ASP A 136 11.58 -11.30 -11.20
N LEU A 137 11.12 -12.21 -12.02
CA LEU A 137 11.74 -13.50 -12.26
C LEU A 137 12.46 -13.43 -13.63
N LEU A 138 13.75 -13.21 -13.60
CA LEU A 138 14.54 -12.95 -14.81
C LEU A 138 15.02 -14.28 -15.40
N PRO A 139 14.77 -14.54 -16.70
CA PRO A 139 15.14 -15.79 -17.36
C PRO A 139 16.66 -15.96 -17.43
N ALA A 140 17.04 -17.20 -17.70
CA ALA A 140 18.44 -17.57 -17.90
C ALA A 140 19.04 -16.98 -19.19
#